data_59ce5df71c4165230e75c68403ca876a
#
_entry.id   59ce5df71c4165230e75c68403ca876a
#
_cell.length_a   1.000
_cell.length_b   1.000
_cell.length_c   1.000
_cell.angle_alpha   90.00
_cell.angle_beta   90.00
_cell.angle_gamma   90.00
#
_symmetry.space_group_name_H-M   'P 1'
#
loop_
_entity.id
_entity.type
_entity.pdbx_description
1 polymer ?
#
loop_
_entity_poly.entity_id
_entity_poly.type
_entity_poly.pdbx_seq_one_letter_code
_entity_poly.pdbx_strand_id
1 'polypeptide(L)'
;LMNEGGFDIVTASGDASLRLIAGETVQEINIDLIPSWNTIDPRLQDAAWHTVDGKHYGTPYMWGSNVLMYNTEVFGDTTPDSWNVVFEEQNLPDGQSNKNRVQAFDGPIHIADAAMYLMYHQPELGIKDPYELNNDQYQASLNLLRQQRKLVGRYWHDAFMQIDDFTNEGFVASASWPFMVNLLVGAKQPIASVIPKEGATGWADTTMVHSEAANINCSYMWMEHQLSSNLQSDLGTWFGAVPS
;
A
#
# COMPACT_ATOMS: atom_id res chain seq x y z
N LEU A 1 -4.37 15.19 -13.79
CA LEU A 1 -3.43 15.92 -12.89
C LEU A 1 -2.07 16.08 -13.54
N MET A 2 -1.33 14.98 -13.87
CA MET A 2 0.03 15.10 -14.43
C MET A 2 0.11 15.94 -15.72
N ASN A 3 -0.92 15.97 -16.53
CA ASN A 3 -0.98 16.74 -17.78
C ASN A 3 -1.43 18.20 -17.59
N GLU A 4 -1.84 18.59 -16.39
CA GLU A 4 -2.37 19.94 -16.10
C GLU A 4 -1.26 20.87 -15.61
N GLY A 5 -0.11 20.34 -15.21
CA GLY A 5 1.00 21.11 -14.67
C GLY A 5 0.68 21.78 -13.33
N GLY A 6 1.52 22.75 -12.94
CA GLY A 6 1.29 23.55 -11.74
C GLY A 6 1.87 22.97 -10.45
N PHE A 7 2.63 21.88 -10.52
CA PHE A 7 3.41 21.30 -9.42
C PHE A 7 4.78 20.83 -9.92
N ASP A 8 5.76 20.84 -9.04
CA ASP A 8 7.15 20.49 -9.37
C ASP A 8 7.47 19.05 -8.98
N ILE A 9 6.79 18.53 -7.95
CA ILE A 9 7.01 17.18 -7.42
C ILE A 9 5.70 16.40 -7.32
N VAL A 10 5.82 15.10 -7.38
CA VAL A 10 4.73 14.15 -7.13
C VAL A 10 5.25 13.02 -6.25
N THR A 11 4.43 12.54 -5.34
CA THR A 11 4.68 11.31 -4.60
C THR A 11 3.92 10.17 -5.24
N ALA A 12 4.59 9.06 -5.49
CA ALA A 12 4.02 7.89 -6.10
C ALA A 12 4.52 6.59 -5.44
N SER A 13 3.64 5.64 -5.27
CA SER A 13 3.98 4.28 -4.87
C SER A 13 4.34 3.41 -6.08
N GLY A 14 4.96 2.27 -5.85
CA GLY A 14 5.66 1.44 -6.82
C GLY A 14 5.02 1.28 -8.22
N ASP A 15 3.75 0.90 -8.29
CA ASP A 15 3.06 0.72 -9.58
C ASP A 15 2.77 2.06 -10.29
N ALA A 16 2.51 3.10 -9.53
CA ALA A 16 2.27 4.43 -10.07
C ALA A 16 3.56 5.07 -10.57
N SER A 17 4.69 4.92 -9.84
CA SER A 17 5.97 5.48 -10.25
C SER A 17 6.45 4.93 -11.59
N LEU A 18 6.34 3.63 -11.84
CA LEU A 18 6.70 3.02 -13.14
C LEU A 18 5.85 3.57 -14.29
N ARG A 19 4.56 3.81 -14.07
CA ARG A 19 3.68 4.43 -15.10
C ARG A 19 4.07 5.88 -15.38
N LEU A 20 4.47 6.64 -14.35
CA LEU A 20 4.95 8.01 -14.51
C LEU A 20 6.27 8.06 -15.30
N ILE A 21 7.18 7.13 -15.03
CA ILE A 21 8.44 6.99 -15.78
C ILE A 21 8.17 6.61 -17.24
N ALA A 22 7.38 5.57 -17.46
CA ALA A 22 7.03 5.11 -18.83
C ALA A 22 6.25 6.15 -19.64
N GLY A 23 5.49 7.01 -18.96
CA GLY A 23 4.76 8.13 -19.56
C GLY A 23 5.58 9.40 -19.74
N GLU A 24 6.87 9.39 -19.39
CA GLU A 24 7.78 10.55 -19.49
C GLU A 24 7.25 11.81 -18.76
N THR A 25 6.42 11.61 -17.73
CA THR A 25 5.83 12.69 -16.93
C THR A 25 6.68 13.10 -15.75
N VAL A 26 7.71 12.33 -15.45
CA VAL A 26 8.75 12.61 -14.45
C VAL A 26 10.12 12.53 -15.10
N GLN A 27 11.10 13.25 -14.54
CA GLN A 27 12.45 13.32 -15.06
C GLN A 27 13.45 12.53 -14.18
N GLU A 28 14.58 12.14 -14.80
CA GLU A 28 15.73 11.59 -14.09
C GLU A 28 16.24 12.59 -13.05
N ILE A 29 16.58 12.08 -11.87
CA ILE A 29 17.19 12.90 -10.79
C ILE A 29 18.69 12.63 -10.69
N ASN A 30 19.44 13.66 -10.31
CA ASN A 30 20.86 13.54 -9.97
C ASN A 30 21.01 13.29 -8.47
N ILE A 31 21.29 12.05 -8.10
CA ILE A 31 21.43 11.63 -6.70
C ILE A 31 22.62 12.30 -5.98
N ASP A 32 23.63 12.77 -6.70
CA ASP A 32 24.76 13.52 -6.12
C ASP A 32 24.34 14.86 -5.52
N LEU A 33 23.14 15.36 -5.88
CA LEU A 33 22.54 16.57 -5.31
C LEU A 33 21.70 16.30 -4.06
N ILE A 34 21.66 15.05 -3.60
CA ILE A 34 20.92 14.60 -2.41
C ILE A 34 21.94 14.02 -1.41
N PRO A 35 22.57 14.83 -0.56
CA PRO A 35 23.60 14.38 0.37
C PRO A 35 23.21 13.19 1.23
N SER A 36 21.94 13.12 1.64
CA SER A 36 21.40 12.04 2.46
C SER A 36 21.08 10.75 1.67
N TRP A 37 21.30 10.70 0.34
CA TRP A 37 21.02 9.50 -0.45
C TRP A 37 21.65 8.23 0.12
N ASN A 38 22.91 8.33 0.57
CA ASN A 38 23.64 7.20 1.13
C ASN A 38 23.15 6.74 2.53
N THR A 39 22.20 7.45 3.13
CA THR A 39 21.56 7.05 4.39
C THR A 39 20.30 6.21 4.17
N ILE A 40 19.79 6.17 2.95
CA ILE A 40 18.64 5.34 2.57
C ILE A 40 19.04 3.87 2.70
N ASP A 41 18.11 3.03 3.17
CA ASP A 41 18.30 1.57 3.20
C ASP A 41 18.75 1.07 1.82
N PRO A 42 19.86 0.31 1.72
CA PRO A 42 20.38 -0.17 0.44
C PRO A 42 19.36 -0.96 -0.42
N ARG A 43 18.36 -1.55 0.21
CA ARG A 43 17.27 -2.26 -0.50
C ARG A 43 16.35 -1.31 -1.27
N LEU A 44 16.33 -0.02 -0.89
CA LEU A 44 15.47 0.99 -1.49
C LEU A 44 16.22 1.90 -2.46
N GLN A 45 17.56 2.03 -2.36
CA GLN A 45 18.34 2.96 -3.17
C GLN A 45 18.19 2.72 -4.69
N ASP A 46 18.25 1.45 -5.11
CA ASP A 46 18.18 1.03 -6.52
C ASP A 46 16.91 0.24 -6.82
N ALA A 47 15.84 0.48 -6.09
CA ALA A 47 14.63 -0.30 -6.23
C ALA A 47 13.98 -0.14 -7.62
N ALA A 48 13.52 -1.24 -8.19
CA ALA A 48 13.04 -1.32 -9.58
C ALA A 48 11.83 -0.41 -9.88
N TRP A 49 11.09 0.02 -8.87
CA TRP A 49 9.93 0.91 -9.09
C TRP A 49 10.28 2.38 -9.29
N HIS A 50 11.53 2.79 -9.07
CA HIS A 50 12.00 4.16 -9.33
C HIS A 50 13.37 4.21 -10.02
N THR A 51 13.98 3.06 -10.30
CA THR A 51 15.25 2.95 -11.02
C THR A 51 15.04 2.13 -12.28
N VAL A 52 15.17 2.77 -13.44
CA VAL A 52 14.97 2.16 -14.75
C VAL A 52 16.20 2.40 -15.62
N ASP A 53 16.76 1.35 -16.20
CA ASP A 53 17.98 1.40 -17.02
C ASP A 53 19.19 2.08 -16.33
N GLY A 54 19.30 1.88 -15.01
CA GLY A 54 20.36 2.47 -14.19
C GLY A 54 20.18 3.96 -13.88
N LYS A 55 19.02 4.55 -14.18
CA LYS A 55 18.66 5.92 -13.92
C LYS A 55 17.67 6.02 -12.78
N HIS A 56 17.91 6.92 -11.86
CA HIS A 56 17.01 7.19 -10.73
C HIS A 56 15.99 8.26 -11.11
N TYR A 57 14.71 8.01 -10.78
CA TYR A 57 13.60 8.92 -11.09
C TYR A 57 12.92 9.49 -9.84
N GLY A 58 13.39 9.11 -8.67
CA GLY A 58 12.84 9.64 -7.43
C GLY A 58 13.56 9.15 -6.19
N THR A 59 13.22 9.76 -5.06
CA THR A 59 13.79 9.49 -3.74
C THR A 59 12.77 8.74 -2.89
N PRO A 60 13.01 7.46 -2.53
CA PRO A 60 12.17 6.75 -1.60
C PRO A 60 12.29 7.39 -0.21
N TYR A 61 11.17 7.66 0.47
CA TYR A 61 11.20 8.33 1.77
C TYR A 61 10.41 7.61 2.86
N MET A 62 9.55 6.68 2.50
CA MET A 62 8.87 5.79 3.44
C MET A 62 8.36 4.53 2.74
N TRP A 63 8.17 3.48 3.51
CA TRP A 63 7.56 2.23 3.03
C TRP A 63 6.77 1.55 4.15
N GLY A 64 6.01 0.55 3.82
CA GLY A 64 5.26 -0.22 4.81
C GLY A 64 4.56 -1.42 4.21
N SER A 65 4.00 -2.24 5.08
CA SER A 65 3.14 -3.36 4.70
C SER A 65 1.67 -2.97 4.80
N ASN A 66 0.85 -3.54 3.93
CA ASN A 66 -0.57 -3.63 4.18
C ASN A 66 -0.82 -4.55 5.38
N VAL A 67 -1.89 -4.30 6.11
CA VAL A 67 -2.25 -5.10 7.28
C VAL A 67 -3.71 -5.53 7.19
N LEU A 68 -4.03 -6.67 7.78
CA LEU A 68 -5.42 -7.04 8.03
C LEU A 68 -5.89 -6.30 9.28
N MET A 69 -6.68 -5.26 9.09
CA MET A 69 -7.35 -4.53 10.15
C MET A 69 -8.67 -5.22 10.50
N TYR A 70 -8.98 -5.35 11.78
CA TYR A 70 -10.19 -6.03 12.25
C TYR A 70 -10.76 -5.41 13.53
N ASN A 71 -12.06 -5.59 13.74
CA ASN A 71 -12.78 -5.14 14.93
C ASN A 71 -12.62 -6.17 16.07
N THR A 72 -12.01 -5.77 17.18
CA THR A 72 -11.72 -6.65 18.32
C THR A 72 -12.95 -7.11 19.08
N GLU A 73 -14.07 -6.38 19.05
CA GLU A 73 -15.32 -6.82 19.68
C GLU A 73 -15.98 -7.94 18.87
N VAL A 74 -15.82 -7.96 17.56
CA VAL A 74 -16.35 -9.02 16.68
C VAL A 74 -15.49 -10.28 16.76
N PHE A 75 -14.19 -10.13 16.80
CA PHE A 75 -13.24 -11.25 16.82
C PHE A 75 -12.96 -11.78 18.24
N GLY A 76 -13.23 -10.97 19.30
CA GLY A 76 -13.00 -11.36 20.69
C GLY A 76 -11.54 -11.76 20.94
N ASP A 77 -11.36 -12.91 21.58
CA ASP A 77 -10.03 -13.48 21.85
C ASP A 77 -9.39 -14.18 20.64
N THR A 78 -10.09 -14.22 19.49
CA THR A 78 -9.63 -14.86 18.25
C THR A 78 -9.03 -13.81 17.31
N THR A 79 -7.71 -13.79 17.20
CA THR A 79 -7.05 -12.97 16.18
C THR A 79 -7.20 -13.64 14.80
N PRO A 80 -7.71 -12.94 13.76
CA PRO A 80 -7.73 -13.50 12.41
C PRO A 80 -6.28 -13.68 11.91
N ASP A 81 -5.94 -14.87 11.46
CA ASP A 81 -4.58 -15.23 11.04
C ASP A 81 -4.43 -15.40 9.52
N SER A 82 -5.48 -15.11 8.77
CA SER A 82 -5.53 -15.32 7.32
C SER A 82 -6.34 -14.24 6.61
N TRP A 83 -5.93 -13.90 5.40
CA TRP A 83 -6.69 -13.06 4.48
C TRP A 83 -8.01 -13.71 4.03
N ASN A 84 -8.27 -14.98 4.35
CA ASN A 84 -9.54 -15.63 4.02
C ASN A 84 -10.76 -14.83 4.52
N VAL A 85 -10.62 -14.10 5.61
CA VAL A 85 -11.71 -13.27 6.16
C VAL A 85 -12.22 -12.20 5.18
N VAL A 86 -11.38 -11.76 4.24
CA VAL A 86 -11.74 -10.78 3.21
C VAL A 86 -11.87 -11.39 1.81
N PHE A 87 -11.47 -12.67 1.62
CA PHE A 87 -11.57 -13.35 0.33
C PHE A 87 -12.67 -14.42 0.29
N GLU A 88 -13.07 -15.00 1.43
CA GLU A 88 -14.01 -16.11 1.50
C GLU A 88 -15.22 -15.79 2.40
N GLU A 89 -16.41 -16.21 1.97
CA GLU A 89 -17.62 -16.09 2.81
C GLU A 89 -17.54 -17.07 3.97
N GLN A 90 -17.62 -16.57 5.20
CA GLN A 90 -17.55 -17.38 6.43
C GLN A 90 -18.30 -16.72 7.58
N ASN A 91 -18.60 -17.49 8.62
CA ASN A 91 -19.09 -16.94 9.87
C ASN A 91 -17.92 -16.45 10.72
N LEU A 92 -18.06 -15.26 11.27
CA LEU A 92 -17.10 -14.66 12.19
C LEU A 92 -17.35 -15.14 13.63
N PRO A 93 -16.41 -14.89 14.57
CA PRO A 93 -16.55 -15.29 15.98
C PRO A 93 -17.83 -14.77 16.66
N ASP A 94 -18.40 -13.66 16.22
CA ASP A 94 -19.70 -13.15 16.69
C ASP A 94 -20.91 -13.95 16.18
N GLY A 95 -20.69 -15.01 15.40
CA GLY A 95 -21.71 -15.89 14.84
C GLY A 95 -22.40 -15.36 13.57
N GLN A 96 -22.02 -14.17 13.09
CA GLN A 96 -22.58 -13.56 11.88
C GLN A 96 -21.68 -13.79 10.67
N SER A 97 -22.26 -13.79 9.45
CA SER A 97 -21.50 -13.82 8.21
C SER A 97 -20.66 -12.55 8.06
N ASN A 98 -19.47 -12.71 7.46
CA ASN A 98 -18.63 -11.57 7.05
C ASN A 98 -19.17 -10.86 5.81
N LYS A 99 -20.16 -11.40 5.12
CA LYS A 99 -20.74 -10.83 3.90
C LYS A 99 -21.32 -9.45 4.13
N ASN A 100 -20.94 -8.49 3.27
CA ASN A 100 -21.26 -7.06 3.36
C ASN A 100 -20.70 -6.37 4.63
N ARG A 101 -19.84 -7.03 5.40
CA ARG A 101 -19.19 -6.49 6.60
C ARG A 101 -17.68 -6.36 6.44
N VAL A 102 -17.14 -6.73 5.29
CA VAL A 102 -15.72 -6.59 4.96
C VAL A 102 -15.51 -5.63 3.80
N GLN A 103 -14.33 -5.04 3.77
CA GLN A 103 -13.91 -4.12 2.72
C GLN A 103 -12.66 -4.62 2.00
N ALA A 104 -12.43 -4.06 0.81
CA ALA A 104 -11.20 -4.24 0.05
C ALA A 104 -10.77 -2.90 -0.56
N PHE A 105 -9.48 -2.80 -0.91
CA PHE A 105 -8.93 -1.61 -1.57
C PHE A 105 -9.43 -1.49 -3.01
N ASP A 106 -9.85 -0.29 -3.40
CA ASP A 106 -10.29 0.06 -4.75
C ASP A 106 -9.12 0.54 -5.62
N GLY A 107 -8.21 -0.35 -5.92
CA GLY A 107 -7.07 -0.04 -6.76
C GLY A 107 -6.56 -1.26 -7.53
N PRO A 108 -5.96 -1.07 -8.72
CA PRO A 108 -5.50 -2.18 -9.56
C PRO A 108 -4.44 -3.04 -8.88
N ILE A 109 -3.67 -2.47 -7.95
CA ILE A 109 -2.65 -3.21 -7.19
C ILE A 109 -3.26 -4.28 -6.27
N HIS A 110 -4.56 -4.21 -5.95
CA HIS A 110 -5.26 -5.24 -5.18
C HIS A 110 -5.20 -6.64 -5.83
N ILE A 111 -4.86 -6.71 -7.13
CA ILE A 111 -4.59 -7.99 -7.79
C ILE A 111 -3.38 -8.71 -7.17
N ALA A 112 -2.39 -7.98 -6.66
CA ALA A 112 -1.24 -8.56 -5.98
C ALA A 112 -1.63 -9.20 -4.64
N ASP A 113 -2.61 -8.63 -3.92
CA ASP A 113 -3.16 -9.23 -2.70
C ASP A 113 -3.83 -10.58 -3.01
N ALA A 114 -4.63 -10.62 -4.08
CA ALA A 114 -5.25 -11.87 -4.53
C ALA A 114 -4.22 -12.90 -5.00
N ALA A 115 -3.19 -12.47 -5.71
CA ALA A 115 -2.10 -13.34 -6.16
C ALA A 115 -1.31 -13.91 -4.99
N MET A 116 -1.01 -13.10 -3.97
CA MET A 116 -0.33 -13.53 -2.76
C MET A 116 -1.18 -14.55 -1.97
N TYR A 117 -2.47 -14.32 -1.85
CA TYR A 117 -3.40 -15.27 -1.24
C TYR A 117 -3.37 -16.61 -1.99
N LEU A 118 -3.45 -16.59 -3.33
CA LEU A 118 -3.38 -17.78 -4.17
C LEU A 118 -2.01 -18.47 -4.11
N MET A 119 -0.93 -17.72 -4.02
CA MET A 119 0.43 -18.27 -3.88
C MET A 119 0.54 -19.19 -2.66
N TYR A 120 -0.14 -18.86 -1.58
CA TYR A 120 -0.18 -19.65 -0.36
C TYR A 120 -1.18 -20.82 -0.43
N HIS A 121 -2.41 -20.56 -0.92
CA HIS A 121 -3.53 -21.52 -0.87
C HIS A 121 -3.62 -22.43 -2.09
N GLN A 122 -2.99 -22.04 -3.22
CA GLN A 122 -2.96 -22.80 -4.49
C GLN A 122 -1.54 -22.82 -5.06
N PRO A 123 -0.59 -23.49 -4.35
CA PRO A 123 0.83 -23.48 -4.75
C PRO A 123 1.07 -24.14 -6.13
N GLU A 124 0.14 -24.93 -6.62
CA GLU A 124 0.17 -25.51 -7.99
C GLU A 124 0.12 -24.45 -9.09
N LEU A 125 -0.37 -23.23 -8.81
CA LEU A 125 -0.32 -22.12 -9.75
C LEU A 125 1.12 -21.63 -10.02
N GLY A 126 2.08 -21.98 -9.13
CA GLY A 126 3.49 -21.66 -9.31
C GLY A 126 3.79 -20.16 -9.25
N ILE A 127 2.95 -19.36 -8.59
CA ILE A 127 3.21 -17.93 -8.37
C ILE A 127 4.45 -17.81 -7.47
N LYS A 128 5.45 -17.07 -7.91
CA LYS A 128 6.68 -16.81 -7.14
C LYS A 128 6.76 -15.37 -6.66
N ASP A 129 6.21 -14.47 -7.45
CA ASP A 129 6.12 -13.04 -7.17
C ASP A 129 4.69 -12.57 -7.47
N PRO A 130 3.95 -12.04 -6.49
CA PRO A 130 2.59 -11.56 -6.72
C PRO A 130 2.50 -10.33 -7.63
N TYR A 131 3.63 -9.68 -7.90
CA TYR A 131 3.72 -8.53 -8.80
C TYR A 131 4.13 -8.91 -10.23
N GLU A 132 4.60 -10.15 -10.47
CA GLU A 132 5.03 -10.65 -11.78
C GLU A 132 4.23 -11.90 -12.19
N LEU A 133 3.02 -11.70 -12.68
CA LEU A 133 2.09 -12.77 -13.02
C LEU A 133 2.13 -13.11 -14.52
N ASN A 134 2.16 -14.39 -14.85
CA ASN A 134 1.80 -14.83 -16.19
C ASN A 134 0.26 -14.75 -16.39
N ASN A 135 -0.21 -14.99 -17.63
CA ASN A 135 -1.63 -14.83 -17.95
C ASN A 135 -2.54 -15.74 -17.12
N ASP A 136 -2.16 -17.00 -16.88
CA ASP A 136 -2.99 -17.95 -16.13
C ASP A 136 -3.09 -17.57 -14.66
N GLN A 137 -1.99 -17.16 -14.05
CA GLN A 137 -1.91 -16.63 -12.68
C GLN A 137 -2.73 -15.34 -12.53
N TYR A 138 -2.60 -14.43 -13.54
CA TYR A 138 -3.41 -13.21 -13.60
C TYR A 138 -4.90 -13.51 -13.67
N GLN A 139 -5.34 -14.45 -14.53
CA GLN A 139 -6.75 -14.85 -14.64
C GLN A 139 -7.26 -15.53 -13.36
N ALA A 140 -6.43 -16.34 -12.70
CA ALA A 140 -6.78 -16.94 -11.42
C ALA A 140 -7.02 -15.87 -10.35
N SER A 141 -6.13 -14.87 -10.25
CA SER A 141 -6.26 -13.74 -9.35
C SER A 141 -7.51 -12.90 -9.63
N LEU A 142 -7.81 -12.62 -10.90
CA LEU A 142 -9.05 -11.94 -11.29
C LEU A 142 -10.30 -12.74 -10.92
N ASN A 143 -10.25 -14.06 -11.04
CA ASN A 143 -11.40 -14.90 -10.69
C ASN A 143 -11.65 -14.89 -9.17
N LEU A 144 -10.61 -14.90 -8.36
CA LEU A 144 -10.72 -14.70 -6.90
C LEU A 144 -11.34 -13.34 -6.57
N LEU A 145 -10.88 -12.26 -7.19
CA LEU A 145 -11.45 -10.92 -6.99
C LEU A 145 -12.92 -10.81 -7.43
N ARG A 146 -13.31 -11.51 -8.51
CA ARG A 146 -14.74 -11.59 -8.92
C ARG A 146 -15.59 -12.33 -7.90
N GLN A 147 -15.03 -13.31 -7.19
CA GLN A 147 -15.73 -13.99 -6.08
C GLN A 147 -15.81 -13.06 -4.86
N GLN A 148 -14.69 -12.43 -4.49
CA GLN A 148 -14.61 -11.45 -3.41
C GLN A 148 -15.63 -10.31 -3.57
N ARG A 149 -15.88 -9.86 -4.81
CA ARG A 149 -16.86 -8.79 -5.07
C ARG A 149 -18.27 -9.10 -4.56
N LYS A 150 -18.63 -10.38 -4.41
CA LYS A 150 -19.95 -10.79 -3.88
C LYS A 150 -19.99 -10.78 -2.35
N LEU A 151 -18.83 -10.72 -1.73
CA LEU A 151 -18.61 -10.72 -0.30
C LEU A 151 -18.47 -9.30 0.26
N VAL A 152 -17.69 -8.46 -0.44
CA VAL A 152 -17.31 -7.12 -0.01
C VAL A 152 -18.52 -6.19 0.01
N GLY A 153 -18.70 -5.48 1.13
CA GLY A 153 -19.76 -4.48 1.27
C GLY A 153 -19.42 -3.16 0.61
N ARG A 154 -18.14 -2.78 0.64
CA ARG A 154 -17.62 -1.56 0.01
C ARG A 154 -16.17 -1.72 -0.39
N TYR A 155 -15.79 -1.11 -1.51
CA TYR A 155 -14.39 -0.85 -1.87
C TYR A 155 -14.02 0.55 -1.40
N TRP A 156 -12.86 0.69 -0.76
CA TRP A 156 -12.36 1.98 -0.29
C TRP A 156 -11.16 2.44 -1.13
N HIS A 157 -11.04 3.73 -1.34
CA HIS A 157 -9.95 4.38 -2.09
C HIS A 157 -9.39 5.61 -1.35
N ASP A 158 -10.01 5.96 -0.23
CA ASP A 158 -9.60 7.07 0.63
C ASP A 158 -9.53 6.60 2.08
N ALA A 159 -8.46 7.01 2.78
CA ALA A 159 -8.20 6.58 4.15
C ALA A 159 -9.32 7.02 5.13
N PHE A 160 -9.83 8.22 4.97
CA PHE A 160 -10.86 8.75 5.86
C PHE A 160 -12.22 8.10 5.61
N MET A 161 -12.51 7.69 4.36
CA MET A 161 -13.66 6.85 4.05
C MET A 161 -13.58 5.52 4.83
N GLN A 162 -12.44 4.85 4.82
CA GLN A 162 -12.28 3.60 5.57
C GLN A 162 -12.44 3.81 7.08
N ILE A 163 -11.88 4.90 7.63
CA ILE A 163 -12.02 5.26 9.04
C ILE A 163 -13.49 5.48 9.41
N ASP A 164 -14.24 6.21 8.60
CA ASP A 164 -15.67 6.46 8.80
C ASP A 164 -16.47 5.15 8.73
N ASP A 165 -16.20 4.31 7.76
CA ASP A 165 -16.84 3.02 7.57
C ASP A 165 -16.68 2.09 8.78
N PHE A 166 -15.49 2.02 9.36
CA PHE A 166 -15.23 1.22 10.57
C PHE A 166 -15.85 1.84 11.82
N THR A 167 -15.99 3.16 11.86
CA THR A 167 -16.56 3.88 12.99
C THR A 167 -18.10 3.85 12.99
N ASN A 168 -18.73 4.01 11.82
CA ASN A 168 -20.15 4.33 11.71
C ASN A 168 -20.97 3.31 10.90
N GLU A 169 -20.36 2.55 9.97
CA GLU A 169 -21.10 1.71 9.03
C GLU A 169 -21.02 0.20 9.37
N GLY A 170 -20.31 -0.17 10.45
CA GLY A 170 -20.26 -1.54 10.96
C GLY A 170 -19.38 -2.50 10.15
N PHE A 171 -18.41 -2.00 9.40
CA PHE A 171 -17.38 -2.85 8.80
C PHE A 171 -16.45 -3.41 9.88
N VAL A 172 -16.01 -4.68 9.67
CA VAL A 172 -15.34 -5.44 10.72
C VAL A 172 -14.00 -6.01 10.33
N ALA A 173 -13.67 -6.09 9.05
CA ALA A 173 -12.34 -6.47 8.58
C ALA A 173 -12.05 -5.87 7.19
N SER A 174 -10.79 -5.53 6.96
CA SER A 174 -10.31 -4.98 5.68
C SER A 174 -8.80 -5.09 5.55
N ALA A 175 -8.30 -5.17 4.31
CA ALA A 175 -6.94 -4.73 4.03
C ALA A 175 -6.85 -3.22 4.30
N SER A 176 -5.80 -2.78 5.00
CA SER A 176 -5.66 -1.41 5.47
C SER A 176 -4.19 -1.00 5.51
N TRP A 177 -3.95 0.29 5.66
CA TRP A 177 -2.62 0.79 5.99
C TRP A 177 -2.50 1.02 7.50
N PRO A 178 -1.30 0.91 8.09
CA PRO A 178 -1.08 1.20 9.51
C PRO A 178 -1.59 2.56 9.96
N PHE A 179 -1.61 3.54 9.05
CA PHE A 179 -2.15 4.88 9.29
C PHE A 179 -3.59 4.87 9.80
N MET A 180 -4.50 4.16 9.11
CA MET A 180 -5.90 4.09 9.54
C MET A 180 -6.04 3.35 10.87
N VAL A 181 -5.25 2.28 11.05
CA VAL A 181 -5.24 1.54 12.33
C VAL A 181 -4.84 2.47 13.48
N ASN A 182 -3.75 3.25 13.30
CA ASN A 182 -3.27 4.18 14.33
C ASN A 182 -4.30 5.24 14.68
N LEU A 183 -4.99 5.82 13.68
CA LEU A 183 -6.03 6.82 13.91
C LEU A 183 -7.24 6.23 14.65
N LEU A 184 -7.70 5.06 14.25
CA LEU A 184 -8.85 4.38 14.89
C LEU A 184 -8.53 3.97 16.32
N VAL A 185 -7.35 3.40 16.58
CA VAL A 185 -6.87 3.05 17.92
C VAL A 185 -6.71 4.30 18.78
N GLY A 186 -6.14 5.38 18.24
CA GLY A 186 -6.03 6.68 18.91
C GLY A 186 -7.40 7.28 19.27
N ALA A 187 -8.42 7.04 18.45
CA ALA A 187 -9.81 7.40 18.71
C ALA A 187 -10.55 6.41 19.63
N LYS A 188 -9.82 5.42 20.19
CA LYS A 188 -10.37 4.37 21.09
C LYS A 188 -11.43 3.49 20.44
N GLN A 189 -11.36 3.31 19.12
CA GLN A 189 -12.17 2.32 18.44
C GLN A 189 -11.65 0.91 18.75
N PRO A 190 -12.50 -0.10 18.78
CA PRO A 190 -12.11 -1.49 19.07
C PRO A 190 -11.44 -2.15 17.86
N ILE A 191 -10.27 -1.64 17.48
CA ILE A 191 -9.54 -2.04 16.28
C ILE A 191 -8.17 -2.60 16.66
N ALA A 192 -7.77 -3.64 15.95
CA ALA A 192 -6.41 -4.14 15.92
C ALA A 192 -6.02 -4.52 14.49
N SER A 193 -4.77 -4.82 14.29
CA SER A 193 -4.27 -5.31 13.00
C SER A 193 -3.26 -6.43 13.17
N VAL A 194 -3.11 -7.22 12.12
CA VAL A 194 -2.16 -8.34 12.05
C VAL A 194 -1.64 -8.47 10.63
N ILE A 195 -0.44 -9.03 10.49
CA ILE A 195 0.03 -9.56 9.23
C ILE A 195 -0.35 -11.05 9.19
N PRO A 196 -1.23 -11.46 8.26
CA PRO A 196 -1.69 -12.85 8.17
C PRO A 196 -0.56 -13.80 7.75
N LYS A 197 -0.82 -15.10 7.89
CA LYS A 197 0.14 -16.17 7.58
C LYS A 197 0.56 -16.23 6.11
N GLU A 198 -0.25 -15.74 5.21
CA GLU A 198 0.07 -15.61 3.79
C GLU A 198 1.09 -14.50 3.50
N GLY A 199 1.40 -13.68 4.50
CA GLY A 199 2.19 -12.48 4.35
C GLY A 199 1.34 -11.25 4.05
N ALA A 200 1.98 -10.18 3.58
CA ALA A 200 1.33 -8.95 3.19
C ALA A 200 2.02 -8.32 1.99
N THR A 201 1.25 -7.70 1.11
CA THR A 201 1.78 -6.80 0.10
C THR A 201 2.32 -5.54 0.76
N GLY A 202 3.29 -4.89 0.12
CA GLY A 202 3.91 -3.67 0.60
C GLY A 202 3.69 -2.50 -0.34
N TRP A 203 3.97 -1.34 0.17
CA TRP A 203 4.02 -0.09 -0.58
C TRP A 203 5.31 0.64 -0.23
N ALA A 204 5.82 1.42 -1.18
CA ALA A 204 7.00 2.25 -0.98
C ALA A 204 6.79 3.55 -1.74
N ASP A 205 6.72 4.64 -1.01
CA ASP A 205 6.45 5.94 -1.57
C ASP A 205 7.75 6.65 -1.96
N THR A 206 7.73 7.19 -3.16
CA THR A 206 8.88 7.84 -3.79
C THR A 206 8.49 9.24 -4.23
N THR A 207 9.27 10.23 -3.84
CA THR A 207 9.13 11.60 -4.35
C THR A 207 9.85 11.74 -5.67
N MET A 208 9.13 12.15 -6.70
CA MET A 208 9.60 12.27 -8.08
C MET A 208 9.46 13.72 -8.56
N VAL A 209 10.33 14.14 -9.49
CA VAL A 209 10.31 15.48 -10.06
C VAL A 209 9.54 15.45 -11.38
N HIS A 210 8.55 16.34 -11.53
CA HIS A 210 7.80 16.48 -12.78
C HIS A 210 8.73 16.84 -13.95
N SER A 211 8.46 16.31 -15.15
CA SER A 211 9.31 16.55 -16.33
C SER A 211 9.40 18.03 -16.70
N GLU A 212 8.37 18.82 -16.40
CA GLU A 212 8.30 20.28 -16.64
C GLU A 212 8.41 21.11 -15.36
N ALA A 213 9.06 20.58 -14.30
CA ALA A 213 9.20 21.27 -13.03
C ALA A 213 9.92 22.61 -13.22
N ALA A 214 9.32 23.70 -12.76
CA ALA A 214 9.90 25.03 -12.83
C ALA A 214 10.89 25.31 -11.69
N ASN A 215 10.69 24.68 -10.52
CA ASN A 215 11.44 24.93 -9.30
C ASN A 215 12.31 23.72 -8.90
N ILE A 216 13.17 23.29 -9.80
CA ILE A 216 14.00 22.07 -9.62
C ILE A 216 14.84 22.14 -8.34
N ASN A 217 15.44 23.30 -8.03
CA ASN A 217 16.24 23.44 -6.80
C ASN A 217 15.41 23.21 -5.53
N CYS A 218 14.18 23.72 -5.50
CA CYS A 218 13.26 23.48 -4.37
C CYS A 218 12.88 22.00 -4.29
N SER A 219 12.72 21.31 -5.43
CA SER A 219 12.43 19.88 -5.48
C SER A 219 13.55 19.06 -4.83
N TYR A 220 14.81 19.35 -5.13
CA TYR A 220 15.96 18.70 -4.49
C TYR A 220 16.06 19.02 -2.99
N MET A 221 15.81 20.27 -2.60
CA MET A 221 15.78 20.65 -1.18
C MET A 221 14.66 19.90 -0.42
N TRP A 222 13.53 19.70 -1.07
CA TRP A 222 12.43 18.92 -0.49
C TRP A 222 12.81 17.44 -0.34
N MET A 223 13.36 16.81 -1.37
CA MET A 223 13.81 15.42 -1.32
C MET A 223 14.86 15.21 -0.21
N GLU A 224 15.85 16.11 -0.10
CA GLU A 224 16.84 16.08 0.98
C GLU A 224 16.18 16.25 2.36
N HIS A 225 15.22 17.18 2.48
CA HIS A 225 14.50 17.39 3.74
C HIS A 225 13.70 16.15 4.16
N GLN A 226 13.08 15.45 3.22
CA GLN A 226 12.32 14.22 3.51
C GLN A 226 13.19 13.10 4.09
N LEU A 227 14.48 13.08 3.80
CA LEU A 227 15.43 12.11 4.34
C LEU A 227 16.00 12.52 5.71
N SER A 228 15.66 13.71 6.21
CA SER A 228 16.11 14.14 7.53
C SER A 228 15.55 13.24 8.65
N SER A 229 16.38 12.93 9.65
CA SER A 229 16.00 12.02 10.76
C SER A 229 14.76 12.50 11.51
N ASN A 230 14.56 13.81 11.65
CA ASN A 230 13.39 14.36 12.32
C ASN A 230 12.11 14.05 11.54
N LEU A 231 12.09 14.35 10.23
CA LEU A 231 10.91 14.06 9.41
C LEU A 231 10.66 12.57 9.27
N GLN A 232 11.70 11.75 9.13
CA GLN A 232 11.59 10.29 9.09
C GLN A 232 10.98 9.74 10.40
N SER A 233 11.35 10.29 11.55
CA SER A 233 10.76 9.93 12.85
C SER A 233 9.28 10.30 12.93
N ASP A 234 8.92 11.50 12.47
CA ASP A 234 7.54 11.99 12.48
C ASP A 234 6.65 11.14 11.54
N LEU A 235 7.14 10.83 10.34
CA LEU A 235 6.46 9.96 9.38
C LEU A 235 6.24 8.56 9.95
N GLY A 236 7.29 7.95 10.54
CA GLY A 236 7.18 6.65 11.18
C GLY A 236 6.15 6.63 12.30
N THR A 237 6.13 7.66 13.13
CA THR A 237 5.22 7.76 14.27
C THR A 237 3.77 7.98 13.84
N TRP A 238 3.54 8.89 12.90
CA TRP A 238 2.20 9.31 12.52
C TRP A 238 1.55 8.38 11.49
N PHE A 239 2.26 8.01 10.43
CA PHE A 239 1.75 7.08 9.41
C PHE A 239 1.86 5.61 9.81
N GLY A 240 2.70 5.27 10.80
CA GLY A 240 3.07 3.88 11.04
C GLY A 240 3.90 3.30 9.90
N ALA A 241 4.56 4.17 9.14
CA ALA A 241 5.47 3.80 8.06
C ALA A 241 6.84 3.42 8.62
N VAL A 242 7.60 2.69 7.81
CA VAL A 242 9.01 2.44 8.07
C VAL A 242 9.82 3.52 7.37
N PRO A 243 10.78 4.16 8.05
CA PRO A 243 11.72 5.10 7.43
C PRO A 243 12.52 4.45 6.28
N SER A 244 12.94 5.23 5.32
CA SER A 244 13.75 4.78 4.19
C SER A 244 15.22 4.61 4.53
#